data_f3647808e42a62c2b6d3047c5f6b1766
#
_entry.id   f3647808e42a62c2b6d3047c5f6b1766
#
_cell.length_a   1.000
_cell.length_b   1.000
_cell.length_c   1.000
_cell.angle_alpha   90.00
_cell.angle_beta   90.00
_cell.angle_gamma   90.00
#
_symmetry.space_group_name_H-M   'P 1'
#
loop_
_entity.id
_entity.type
_entity.pdbx_description
1 polymer ?
#
loop_
_entity_poly.entity_id
_entity_poly.type
_entity_poly.pdbx_seq_one_letter_code
_entity_poly.pdbx_strand_id
1 'polypeptide(L)'
;MPVFTPRKFVTLEQLSFLLWATQGVKDIRGKSYATLRTVPSGGARHEYETYLLVRHVSGLENGAYHYLPLEHALEFLHPVEDMETVISDTLCGQSWAAKANVVFYWAMVAYRAEWRYGIYAHRPALIDAGHIGQNLYLSATALGLGTCGIAAFSHELCCEVFGLDGTEEYVVYSMPVGTVRSQDKEAEQAFYQFVADEGL
;
A
#
# COMPACT_ATOMS: atom_id res chain seq x y z
N MET A 1 -9.85 13.75 1.50
CA MET A 1 -8.58 13.25 0.92
C MET A 1 -7.42 13.92 1.63
N PRO A 2 -6.35 13.19 1.95
CA PRO A 2 -5.19 13.79 2.62
C PRO A 2 -4.52 14.82 1.69
N VAL A 3 -4.02 15.92 2.29
CA VAL A 3 -3.22 16.92 1.59
C VAL A 3 -1.77 16.71 1.96
N PHE A 4 -1.05 16.02 1.10
CA PHE A 4 0.35 15.68 1.35
C PHE A 4 1.29 16.89 1.35
N THR A 5 2.33 16.83 2.18
CA THR A 5 3.38 17.86 2.28
C THR A 5 4.68 17.36 1.66
N PRO A 6 4.99 17.71 0.41
CA PRO A 6 6.10 17.12 -0.34
C PRO A 6 7.50 17.45 0.20
N ARG A 7 7.62 18.33 1.19
CA ARG A 7 8.89 18.77 1.76
C ARG A 7 9.37 17.98 2.98
N LYS A 8 8.53 17.10 3.54
CA LYS A 8 8.89 16.25 4.69
C LYS A 8 9.08 14.81 4.21
N PHE A 9 10.10 14.17 4.74
CA PHE A 9 10.39 12.76 4.45
C PHE A 9 9.61 11.85 5.40
N VAL A 10 9.21 10.69 4.90
CA VAL A 10 8.88 9.53 5.72
C VAL A 10 10.20 8.85 6.08
N THR A 11 10.39 8.43 7.32
CA THR A 11 11.64 7.73 7.71
C THR A 11 11.61 6.28 7.27
N LEU A 12 12.79 5.66 7.17
CA LEU A 12 12.89 4.23 6.83
C LEU A 12 12.21 3.36 7.90
N GLU A 13 12.29 3.73 9.18
CA GLU A 13 11.62 3.03 10.27
C GLU A 13 10.09 3.12 10.16
N GLN A 14 9.57 4.28 9.77
CA GLN A 14 8.14 4.44 9.51
C GLN A 14 7.68 3.55 8.34
N LEU A 15 8.42 3.55 7.23
CA LEU A 15 8.13 2.69 6.09
C LEU A 15 8.22 1.21 6.48
N SER A 16 9.27 0.81 7.20
CA SER A 16 9.45 -0.56 7.73
C SER A 16 8.24 -0.99 8.56
N PHE A 17 7.77 -0.13 9.47
CA PHE A 17 6.58 -0.43 10.29
C PHE A 17 5.32 -0.58 9.44
N LEU A 18 5.10 0.26 8.42
CA LEU A 18 3.95 0.15 7.52
C LEU A 18 3.98 -1.16 6.72
N LEU A 19 5.14 -1.54 6.21
CA LEU A 19 5.34 -2.81 5.50
C LEU A 19 5.11 -4.01 6.42
N TRP A 20 5.66 -3.97 7.64
CA TRP A 20 5.42 -5.00 8.64
C TRP A 20 3.94 -5.11 9.00
N ALA A 21 3.25 -4.01 9.27
CA ALA A 21 1.84 -4.00 9.65
C ALA A 21 0.92 -4.58 8.57
N THR A 22 1.29 -4.43 7.30
CA THR A 22 0.47 -4.86 6.15
C THR A 22 0.77 -6.27 5.66
N GLN A 23 2.06 -6.71 5.70
CA GLN A 23 2.48 -7.99 5.10
C GLN A 23 3.58 -8.71 5.90
N GLY A 24 3.98 -8.19 7.08
CA GLY A 24 5.06 -8.76 7.88
C GLY A 24 4.81 -10.22 8.24
N VAL A 25 5.85 -11.06 8.11
CA VAL A 25 5.81 -12.47 8.50
C VAL A 25 6.22 -12.62 9.95
N LYS A 26 5.30 -13.11 10.79
CA LYS A 26 5.54 -13.34 12.22
C LYS A 26 6.14 -14.72 12.50
N ASP A 27 5.78 -15.72 11.67
CA ASP A 27 6.18 -17.11 11.87
C ASP A 27 5.92 -17.93 10.60
N ILE A 28 6.54 -19.10 10.52
CA ILE A 28 6.36 -20.07 9.43
C ILE A 28 5.78 -21.35 10.02
N ARG A 29 4.63 -21.77 9.52
CA ARG A 29 3.95 -22.97 9.99
C ARG A 29 4.44 -24.22 9.26
N GLY A 30 4.76 -25.26 10.05
CA GLY A 30 5.20 -26.55 9.53
C GLY A 30 6.53 -26.45 8.78
N LYS A 31 6.76 -27.36 7.83
CA LYS A 31 7.93 -27.31 6.94
C LYS A 31 7.64 -26.40 5.74
N SER A 32 7.56 -25.09 5.97
CA SER A 32 7.25 -24.07 4.95
C SER A 32 5.85 -24.24 4.32
N TYR A 33 4.88 -24.71 5.10
CA TYR A 33 3.50 -24.92 4.64
C TYR A 33 2.74 -23.60 4.45
N ALA A 34 2.88 -22.66 5.38
CA ALA A 34 2.26 -21.34 5.31
C ALA A 34 3.03 -20.32 6.15
N THR A 35 3.02 -19.07 5.73
CA THR A 35 3.46 -17.94 6.56
C THR A 35 2.31 -17.47 7.44
N LEU A 36 2.62 -17.09 8.68
CA LEU A 36 1.70 -16.40 9.58
C LEU A 36 2.05 -14.92 9.55
N ARG A 37 1.23 -14.12 8.89
CA ARG A 37 1.48 -12.67 8.71
C ARG A 37 0.73 -11.82 9.73
N THR A 38 1.04 -10.54 9.73
CA THR A 38 0.37 -9.51 10.54
C THR A 38 -1.06 -9.23 10.07
N VAL A 39 -1.38 -9.57 8.84
CA VAL A 39 -2.70 -9.44 8.22
C VAL A 39 -3.30 -10.83 7.99
N PRO A 40 -4.62 -11.01 8.15
CA PRO A 40 -5.28 -12.26 7.80
C PRO A 40 -5.31 -12.46 6.28
N SER A 41 -5.39 -13.73 5.86
CA SER A 41 -5.67 -14.09 4.46
C SER A 41 -6.47 -15.37 4.39
N GLY A 42 -7.37 -15.45 3.44
CA GLY A 42 -8.19 -16.61 3.16
C GLY A 42 -7.32 -17.86 2.97
N GLY A 43 -7.48 -18.86 3.89
CA GLY A 43 -6.68 -20.09 3.87
C GLY A 43 -5.17 -19.88 4.01
N ALA A 44 -4.72 -18.74 4.51
CA ALA A 44 -3.31 -18.34 4.59
C ALA A 44 -2.60 -18.41 3.22
N ARG A 45 -3.28 -18.00 2.16
CA ARG A 45 -2.70 -18.02 0.81
C ARG A 45 -1.76 -16.87 0.55
N HIS A 46 -2.03 -15.70 1.15
CA HIS A 46 -1.21 -14.50 1.04
C HIS A 46 -0.84 -14.20 -0.41
N GLU A 47 -1.87 -14.11 -1.25
CA GLU A 47 -1.77 -13.94 -2.68
C GLU A 47 -1.22 -12.60 -3.12
N TYR A 48 -1.09 -11.62 -2.21
CA TYR A 48 -0.61 -10.29 -2.55
C TYR A 48 0.90 -10.13 -2.37
N GLU A 49 1.55 -9.65 -3.43
CA GLU A 49 2.86 -9.02 -3.40
C GLU A 49 2.71 -7.51 -3.21
N THR A 50 3.72 -6.88 -2.63
CA THR A 50 3.71 -5.45 -2.34
C THR A 50 4.79 -4.74 -3.14
N TYR A 51 4.37 -3.86 -4.04
CA TYR A 51 5.24 -2.99 -4.81
C TYR A 51 5.12 -1.56 -4.32
N LEU A 52 6.19 -0.78 -4.47
CA LEU A 52 6.23 0.61 -4.02
C LEU A 52 6.77 1.52 -5.12
N LEU A 53 6.18 2.70 -5.25
CA LEU A 53 6.82 3.86 -5.86
C LEU A 53 7.30 4.77 -4.73
N VAL A 54 8.61 4.80 -4.52
CA VAL A 54 9.26 5.57 -3.45
C VAL A 54 9.74 6.90 -3.99
N ARG A 55 9.29 8.00 -3.37
CA ARG A 55 9.61 9.36 -3.79
C ARG A 55 10.39 10.15 -2.75
N HIS A 56 9.98 10.14 -1.49
CA HIS A 56 10.60 10.91 -0.41
C HIS A 56 10.64 10.08 0.89
N VAL A 57 11.44 9.03 0.89
CA VAL A 57 11.74 8.21 2.08
C VAL A 57 13.22 8.38 2.42
N SER A 58 13.52 8.71 3.68
CA SER A 58 14.90 8.91 4.13
C SER A 58 15.70 7.63 4.02
N GLY A 59 16.86 7.70 3.37
CA GLY A 59 17.76 6.55 3.22
C GLY A 59 17.43 5.63 2.05
N LEU A 60 16.41 5.93 1.24
CA LEU A 60 16.10 5.21 0.01
C LEU A 60 16.28 6.13 -1.22
N GLU A 61 16.72 5.56 -2.31
CA GLU A 61 16.69 6.18 -3.62
C GLU A 61 15.26 6.23 -4.15
N ASN A 62 14.94 7.27 -4.93
CA ASN A 62 13.64 7.34 -5.61
C ASN A 62 13.57 6.28 -6.71
N GLY A 63 12.49 5.51 -6.75
CA GLY A 63 12.35 4.42 -7.71
C GLY A 63 11.23 3.45 -7.39
N ALA A 64 11.18 2.39 -8.15
CA ALA A 64 10.29 1.25 -7.96
C ALA A 64 10.96 0.19 -7.08
N TYR A 65 10.19 -0.38 -6.17
CA TYR A 65 10.66 -1.40 -5.23
C TYR A 65 9.66 -2.54 -5.12
N HIS A 66 10.16 -3.73 -4.79
CA HIS A 66 9.40 -4.89 -4.36
C HIS A 66 9.73 -5.20 -2.89
N TYR A 67 8.71 -5.45 -2.07
CA TYR A 67 8.89 -5.83 -0.68
C TYR A 67 8.96 -7.35 -0.53
N LEU A 68 10.02 -7.82 0.11
CA LEU A 68 10.28 -9.23 0.42
C LEU A 68 9.88 -9.51 1.88
N PRO A 69 8.68 -10.06 2.14
CA PRO A 69 8.13 -10.13 3.49
C PRO A 69 8.85 -11.14 4.41
N LEU A 70 9.48 -12.17 3.87
CA LEU A 70 10.23 -13.15 4.66
C LEU A 70 11.51 -12.58 5.24
N GLU A 71 12.22 -11.79 4.45
CA GLU A 71 13.48 -11.13 4.79
C GLU A 71 13.23 -9.78 5.46
N HIS A 72 12.01 -9.29 5.41
CA HIS A 72 11.63 -7.91 5.77
C HIS A 72 12.54 -6.89 5.08
N ALA A 73 12.72 -7.04 3.78
CA ALA A 73 13.64 -6.27 2.96
C ALA A 73 12.95 -5.65 1.75
N LEU A 74 13.59 -4.65 1.17
CA LEU A 74 13.18 -4.03 -0.10
C LEU A 74 14.18 -4.40 -1.19
N GLU A 75 13.68 -4.91 -2.30
CA GLU A 75 14.41 -5.07 -3.53
C GLU A 75 14.21 -3.83 -4.40
N PHE A 76 15.30 -3.17 -4.77
CA PHE A 76 15.25 -2.05 -5.72
C PHE A 76 15.13 -2.59 -7.13
N LEU A 77 14.06 -2.24 -7.83
CA LEU A 77 13.83 -2.71 -9.20
C LEU A 77 14.53 -1.81 -10.22
N HIS A 78 14.19 -0.52 -10.21
CA HIS A 78 14.78 0.45 -11.11
C HIS A 78 14.50 1.90 -10.66
N PRO A 79 15.32 2.88 -11.09
CA PRO A 79 14.99 4.29 -10.88
C PRO A 79 13.78 4.68 -11.72
N VAL A 80 13.00 5.64 -11.23
CA VAL A 80 11.84 6.19 -11.95
C VAL A 80 12.09 7.68 -12.17
N GLU A 81 12.27 8.07 -13.43
CA GLU A 81 12.29 9.46 -13.83
C GLU A 81 10.87 10.05 -13.76
N ASP A 82 10.74 11.34 -13.48
CA ASP A 82 9.46 12.03 -13.36
C ASP A 82 8.41 11.26 -12.54
N MET A 83 8.78 10.92 -11.32
CA MET A 83 7.97 10.12 -10.39
C MET A 83 6.55 10.67 -10.21
N GLU A 84 6.35 12.00 -10.24
CA GLU A 84 5.02 12.59 -10.07
C GLU A 84 4.10 12.24 -11.25
N THR A 85 4.60 12.32 -12.47
CA THR A 85 3.84 11.92 -13.66
C THR A 85 3.55 10.42 -13.63
N VAL A 86 4.54 9.58 -13.35
CA VAL A 86 4.35 8.12 -13.29
C VAL A 86 3.30 7.74 -12.25
N ILE A 87 3.36 8.29 -11.04
CA ILE A 87 2.33 8.03 -10.02
C ILE A 87 0.96 8.53 -10.47
N SER A 88 0.89 9.75 -11.03
CA SER A 88 -0.39 10.30 -11.51
C SER A 88 -1.01 9.40 -12.57
N ASP A 89 -0.24 8.96 -13.54
CA ASP A 89 -0.70 8.17 -14.68
C ASP A 89 -1.09 6.75 -14.25
N THR A 90 -0.28 6.08 -13.42
CA THR A 90 -0.66 4.78 -12.85
C THR A 90 -1.95 4.86 -12.05
N LEU A 91 -2.29 6.02 -11.47
CA LEU A 91 -3.51 6.25 -10.69
C LEU A 91 -4.59 7.02 -11.46
N CYS A 92 -4.66 6.87 -12.79
CA CYS A 92 -5.69 7.45 -13.64
C CYS A 92 -5.82 8.97 -13.50
N GLY A 93 -4.70 9.69 -13.45
CA GLY A 93 -4.67 11.16 -13.40
C GLY A 93 -4.86 11.76 -11.99
N GLN A 94 -4.77 10.95 -10.92
CA GLN A 94 -4.92 11.43 -9.55
C GLN A 94 -3.66 12.14 -9.04
N SER A 95 -3.38 13.34 -9.57
CA SER A 95 -2.18 14.13 -9.29
C SER A 95 -1.98 14.50 -7.81
N TRP A 96 -3.04 14.48 -6.99
CA TRP A 96 -2.93 14.68 -5.55
C TRP A 96 -2.16 13.54 -4.88
N ALA A 97 -2.34 12.29 -5.35
CA ALA A 97 -1.65 11.11 -4.85
C ALA A 97 -0.16 11.11 -5.23
N ALA A 98 0.19 11.72 -6.35
CA ALA A 98 1.57 11.89 -6.81
C ALA A 98 2.44 12.74 -5.86
N LYS A 99 1.84 13.45 -4.92
CA LYS A 99 2.55 14.23 -3.89
C LYS A 99 2.84 13.42 -2.62
N ALA A 100 2.42 12.19 -2.55
CA ALA A 100 2.74 11.30 -1.45
C ALA A 100 4.25 11.00 -1.36
N ASN A 101 4.71 10.54 -0.22
CA ASN A 101 6.09 10.13 -0.01
C ASN A 101 6.40 8.76 -0.62
N VAL A 102 5.40 7.88 -0.57
CA VAL A 102 5.44 6.53 -1.12
C VAL A 102 4.03 6.10 -1.52
N VAL A 103 3.91 5.33 -2.58
CA VAL A 103 2.64 4.71 -2.97
C VAL A 103 2.82 3.20 -2.90
N PHE A 104 1.92 2.56 -2.16
CA PHE A 104 1.81 1.10 -2.08
C PHE A 104 0.91 0.61 -3.20
N TYR A 105 1.33 -0.46 -3.87
CA TYR A 105 0.55 -1.21 -4.84
C TYR A 105 0.55 -2.67 -4.43
N TRP A 106 -0.62 -3.28 -4.33
CA TRP A 106 -0.74 -4.71 -4.06
C TRP A 106 -1.14 -5.43 -5.32
N ALA A 107 -0.21 -6.26 -5.80
CA ALA A 107 -0.42 -7.13 -6.93
C ALA A 107 -0.86 -8.52 -6.45
N MET A 108 -1.93 -9.03 -7.03
CA MET A 108 -2.43 -10.38 -6.78
C MET A 108 -1.67 -11.37 -7.66
N VAL A 109 -1.07 -12.37 -7.04
CA VAL A 109 -0.61 -13.59 -7.72
C VAL A 109 -1.78 -14.57 -7.76
N ALA A 110 -2.50 -14.58 -8.88
CA ALA A 110 -3.81 -15.24 -9.03
C ALA A 110 -3.78 -16.72 -8.62
N TYR A 111 -2.77 -17.45 -9.08
CA TYR A 111 -2.64 -18.87 -8.79
C TYR A 111 -2.62 -19.22 -7.30
N ARG A 112 -2.07 -18.36 -6.42
CA ARG A 112 -2.02 -18.62 -4.97
C ARG A 112 -3.41 -18.75 -4.36
N ALA A 113 -4.37 -17.93 -4.79
CA ALA A 113 -5.77 -17.99 -4.35
C ALA A 113 -6.55 -19.05 -5.12
N GLU A 114 -6.38 -19.14 -6.44
CA GLU A 114 -7.08 -20.05 -7.33
C GLU A 114 -6.78 -21.51 -7.05
N TRP A 115 -5.55 -21.84 -6.68
CA TRP A 115 -5.18 -23.19 -6.25
C TRP A 115 -6.10 -23.73 -5.15
N ARG A 116 -6.59 -22.86 -4.26
CA ARG A 116 -7.45 -23.26 -3.14
C ARG A 116 -8.93 -23.05 -3.42
N TYR A 117 -9.28 -21.97 -4.09
CA TYR A 117 -10.66 -21.49 -4.20
C TYR A 117 -11.24 -21.57 -5.61
N GLY A 118 -10.43 -21.95 -6.60
CA GLY A 118 -10.85 -22.05 -8.00
C GLY A 118 -11.52 -20.77 -8.49
N ILE A 119 -12.66 -20.90 -9.16
CA ILE A 119 -13.40 -19.75 -9.70
C ILE A 119 -13.91 -18.75 -8.65
N TYR A 120 -13.88 -19.10 -7.38
CA TYR A 120 -14.31 -18.21 -6.27
C TYR A 120 -13.16 -17.43 -5.64
N ALA A 121 -11.93 -17.56 -6.15
CA ALA A 121 -10.73 -16.94 -5.60
C ALA A 121 -10.83 -15.43 -5.44
N HIS A 122 -11.55 -14.74 -6.33
CA HIS A 122 -11.76 -13.30 -6.30
C HIS A 122 -12.44 -12.81 -5.01
N ARG A 123 -13.29 -13.64 -4.36
CA ARG A 123 -14.00 -13.25 -3.14
C ARG A 123 -13.06 -13.07 -1.94
N PRO A 124 -12.29 -14.10 -1.51
CA PRO A 124 -11.32 -13.93 -0.45
C PRO A 124 -10.25 -12.90 -0.81
N ALA A 125 -9.79 -12.84 -2.07
CA ALA A 125 -8.77 -11.89 -2.48
C ALA A 125 -9.20 -10.43 -2.26
N LEU A 126 -10.41 -10.02 -2.64
CA LEU A 126 -10.90 -8.66 -2.39
C LEU A 126 -11.07 -8.36 -0.89
N ILE A 127 -11.47 -9.36 -0.09
CA ILE A 127 -11.55 -9.22 1.37
C ILE A 127 -10.14 -9.05 1.96
N ASP A 128 -9.18 -9.84 1.52
CA ASP A 128 -7.80 -9.78 1.98
C ASP A 128 -7.15 -8.44 1.62
N ALA A 129 -7.38 -7.90 0.41
CA ALA A 129 -6.96 -6.55 0.03
C ALA A 129 -7.53 -5.48 0.98
N GLY A 130 -8.81 -5.60 1.34
CA GLY A 130 -9.44 -4.70 2.32
C GLY A 130 -8.80 -4.76 3.70
N HIS A 131 -8.41 -5.95 4.18
CA HIS A 131 -7.68 -6.12 5.44
C HIS A 131 -6.30 -5.46 5.41
N ILE A 132 -5.55 -5.67 4.31
CA ILE A 132 -4.25 -5.04 4.09
C ILE A 132 -4.39 -3.51 4.13
N GLY A 133 -5.34 -2.96 3.37
CA GLY A 133 -5.61 -1.53 3.32
C GLY A 133 -6.01 -0.96 4.68
N GLN A 134 -6.87 -1.66 5.44
CA GLN A 134 -7.26 -1.23 6.79
C GLN A 134 -6.08 -1.21 7.76
N ASN A 135 -5.19 -2.20 7.69
CA ASN A 135 -3.96 -2.20 8.49
C ASN A 135 -3.08 -1.00 8.13
N LEU A 136 -2.98 -0.63 6.84
CA LEU A 136 -2.24 0.56 6.43
C LEU A 136 -2.87 1.85 6.96
N TYR A 137 -4.20 1.98 6.93
CA TYR A 137 -4.90 3.14 7.52
C TYR A 137 -4.58 3.31 8.99
N LEU A 138 -4.73 2.25 9.79
CA LEU A 138 -4.45 2.27 11.23
C LEU A 138 -2.99 2.60 11.53
N SER A 139 -2.06 1.98 10.80
CA SER A 139 -0.62 2.17 10.97
C SER A 139 -0.17 3.57 10.57
N ALA A 140 -0.65 4.08 9.43
CA ALA A 140 -0.36 5.44 8.98
C ALA A 140 -0.88 6.48 9.99
N THR A 141 -2.11 6.29 10.48
CA THR A 141 -2.71 7.17 11.51
C THR A 141 -1.88 7.17 12.80
N ALA A 142 -1.44 5.99 13.26
CA ALA A 142 -0.59 5.87 14.46
C ALA A 142 0.76 6.61 14.32
N LEU A 143 1.29 6.69 13.09
CA LEU A 143 2.52 7.42 12.78
C LEU A 143 2.29 8.92 12.45
N GLY A 144 1.05 9.40 12.48
CA GLY A 144 0.70 10.76 12.09
C GLY A 144 0.83 11.04 10.59
N LEU A 145 0.78 9.99 9.77
CA LEU A 145 0.79 10.04 8.31
C LEU A 145 -0.63 9.98 7.75
N GLY A 146 -0.82 10.48 6.54
CA GLY A 146 -2.06 10.36 5.79
C GLY A 146 -1.98 9.26 4.74
N THR A 147 -3.12 8.63 4.46
CA THR A 147 -3.28 7.65 3.39
C THR A 147 -4.71 7.65 2.85
N CYS A 148 -4.91 7.10 1.66
CA CYS A 148 -6.22 6.94 1.06
C CYS A 148 -6.22 5.73 0.13
N GLY A 149 -7.21 4.85 0.25
CA GLY A 149 -7.38 3.70 -0.64
C GLY A 149 -7.85 4.11 -2.03
N ILE A 150 -7.21 3.57 -3.07
CA ILE A 150 -7.49 3.84 -4.48
C ILE A 150 -7.65 2.52 -5.21
N ALA A 151 -8.81 2.34 -5.87
CA ALA A 151 -9.08 1.22 -6.76
C ALA A 151 -9.09 1.64 -8.25
N ALA A 152 -8.90 2.94 -8.53
CA ALA A 152 -8.82 3.47 -9.88
C ALA A 152 -7.35 3.63 -10.29
N PHE A 153 -6.84 2.68 -11.04
CA PHE A 153 -5.46 2.66 -11.57
C PHE A 153 -5.45 2.11 -12.99
N SER A 154 -4.41 2.46 -13.76
CA SER A 154 -4.17 1.90 -15.08
C SER A 154 -3.50 0.54 -14.95
N HIS A 155 -4.18 -0.51 -15.40
CA HIS A 155 -3.66 -1.87 -15.40
C HIS A 155 -2.35 -1.98 -16.19
N GLU A 156 -2.35 -1.44 -17.41
CA GLU A 156 -1.20 -1.51 -18.31
C GLU A 156 0.03 -0.79 -17.74
N LEU A 157 -0.16 0.45 -17.24
CA LEU A 157 0.96 1.23 -16.71
C LEU A 157 1.50 0.65 -15.40
N CYS A 158 0.66 0.07 -14.55
CA CYS A 158 1.12 -0.62 -13.36
C CYS A 158 1.95 -1.87 -13.73
N CYS A 159 1.49 -2.65 -14.72
CA CYS A 159 2.24 -3.81 -15.20
C CYS A 159 3.60 -3.40 -15.79
N GLU A 160 3.64 -2.34 -16.59
CA GLU A 160 4.88 -1.81 -17.18
C GLU A 160 5.87 -1.36 -16.10
N VAL A 161 5.40 -0.55 -15.13
CA VAL A 161 6.26 0.01 -14.06
C VAL A 161 6.86 -1.07 -13.17
N PHE A 162 6.11 -2.13 -12.87
CA PHE A 162 6.58 -3.18 -11.96
C PHE A 162 7.04 -4.46 -12.67
N GLY A 163 6.96 -4.51 -14.01
CA GLY A 163 7.36 -5.68 -14.79
C GLY A 163 6.43 -6.89 -14.60
N LEU A 164 5.13 -6.64 -14.38
CA LEU A 164 4.12 -7.68 -14.21
C LEU A 164 3.57 -8.16 -15.56
N ASP A 165 3.11 -9.41 -15.62
CA ASP A 165 2.53 -9.98 -16.85
C ASP A 165 1.07 -9.56 -17.09
N GLY A 166 0.41 -9.04 -16.07
CA GLY A 166 -0.96 -8.53 -16.12
C GLY A 166 -2.05 -9.62 -16.16
N THR A 167 -1.70 -10.89 -16.03
CA THR A 167 -2.63 -12.02 -16.03
C THR A 167 -2.45 -12.94 -14.83
N GLU A 168 -1.25 -13.45 -14.62
CA GLU A 168 -0.88 -14.26 -13.44
C GLU A 168 -0.56 -13.38 -12.23
N GLU A 169 0.02 -12.19 -12.50
CA GLU A 169 0.28 -11.17 -11.48
C GLU A 169 -0.13 -9.78 -11.98
N TYR A 170 -1.01 -9.13 -11.22
CA TYR A 170 -1.57 -7.81 -11.57
C TYR A 170 -2.01 -7.03 -10.34
N VAL A 171 -1.92 -5.69 -10.42
CA VAL A 171 -2.32 -4.79 -9.33
C VAL A 171 -3.83 -4.85 -9.12
N VAL A 172 -4.25 -4.88 -7.85
CA VAL A 172 -5.67 -4.90 -7.43
C VAL A 172 -6.02 -3.70 -6.56
N TYR A 173 -5.06 -3.16 -5.81
CA TYR A 173 -5.31 -2.08 -4.88
C TYR A 173 -4.07 -1.21 -4.71
N SER A 174 -4.25 0.09 -4.48
CA SER A 174 -3.16 1.02 -4.23
C SER A 174 -3.49 2.01 -3.14
N MET A 175 -2.46 2.49 -2.42
CA MET A 175 -2.61 3.50 -1.37
C MET A 175 -1.38 4.41 -1.31
N PRO A 176 -1.51 5.71 -1.60
CA PRO A 176 -0.48 6.70 -1.34
C PRO A 176 -0.36 6.96 0.17
N VAL A 177 0.86 7.07 0.66
CA VAL A 177 1.16 7.39 2.06
C VAL A 177 2.14 8.56 2.12
N GLY A 178 1.89 9.49 3.02
CA GLY A 178 2.81 10.61 3.19
C GLY A 178 2.50 11.48 4.38
N THR A 179 3.39 12.44 4.60
CA THR A 179 3.19 13.49 5.61
C THR A 179 2.07 14.43 5.18
N VAL A 180 1.20 14.80 6.10
CA VAL A 180 0.03 15.67 5.85
C VAL A 180 0.17 17.03 6.54
N ARG A 181 -0.58 18.02 6.08
CA ARG A 181 -0.61 19.35 6.69
C ARG A 181 -1.33 19.30 8.03
N SER A 182 -0.90 20.15 8.97
CA SER A 182 -1.58 20.31 10.27
C SER A 182 -3.03 20.80 10.12
N GLN A 183 -3.32 21.56 9.08
CA GLN A 183 -4.68 22.04 8.77
C GLN A 183 -5.72 20.93 8.60
N ASP A 184 -5.31 19.74 8.15
CA ASP A 184 -6.23 18.60 8.04
C ASP A 184 -6.65 18.09 9.44
N LYS A 185 -5.73 18.15 10.41
CA LYS A 185 -6.02 17.81 11.82
C LYS A 185 -6.90 18.85 12.48
N GLU A 186 -6.66 20.14 12.20
CA GLU A 186 -7.48 21.22 12.71
C GLU A 186 -8.91 21.18 12.17
N ALA A 187 -9.08 20.88 10.87
CA ALA A 187 -10.37 20.70 10.24
C ALA A 187 -11.12 19.48 10.80
N GLU A 188 -10.41 18.38 11.06
CA GLU A 188 -10.97 17.18 11.69
C GLU A 188 -11.42 17.49 13.13
N GLN A 189 -10.60 18.17 13.91
CA GLN A 189 -10.95 18.59 15.27
C GLN A 189 -12.15 19.53 15.28
N ALA A 190 -12.20 20.49 14.36
CA ALA A 190 -13.33 21.42 14.23
C ALA A 190 -14.63 20.68 13.88
N PHE A 191 -14.56 19.64 13.05
CA PHE A 191 -15.70 18.80 12.72
C PHE A 191 -16.21 18.02 13.95
N TYR A 192 -15.32 17.38 14.72
CA TYR A 192 -15.72 16.67 15.94
C TYR A 192 -16.28 17.61 17.00
N GLN A 193 -15.73 18.84 17.10
CA GLN A 193 -16.27 19.85 17.99
C GLN A 193 -17.69 20.26 17.56
N PHE A 194 -17.91 20.50 16.28
CA PHE A 194 -19.23 20.79 15.72
C PHE A 194 -20.24 19.67 16.04
N VAL A 195 -19.86 18.39 15.82
CA VAL A 195 -20.73 17.24 16.12
C VAL A 195 -21.09 17.20 17.62
N ALA A 196 -20.12 17.46 18.49
CA ALA A 196 -20.35 17.50 19.93
C ALA A 196 -21.27 18.67 20.36
N ASP A 197 -21.09 19.85 19.75
CA ASP A 197 -21.87 21.06 20.05
C ASP A 197 -23.33 20.93 19.58
N GLU A 198 -23.56 20.25 18.46
CA GLU A 198 -24.91 20.00 17.91
C GLU A 198 -25.60 18.77 18.55
N GLY A 199 -24.89 17.99 19.38
CA GLY A 199 -25.43 16.81 20.06
C GLY A 199 -25.73 15.64 19.11
N LEU A 200 -24.96 15.52 18.00
CA LEU A 200 -25.09 14.48 16.98
C LEU A 200 -24.24 13.25 17.30
#